data_41696d099bc31267c0df9603e2a4a70d
#
_entry.id   41696d099bc31267c0df9603e2a4a70d
#
_cell.length_a   1.000
_cell.length_b   1.000
_cell.length_c   1.000
_cell.angle_alpha   90.00
_cell.angle_beta   90.00
_cell.angle_gamma   90.00
#
_symmetry.space_group_name_H-M   'P 1'
#
loop_
_entity.id
_entity.type
_entity.pdbx_description
1 polymer ?
#
loop_
_entity_poly.entity_id
_entity_poly.type
_entity_poly.pdbx_seq_one_letter_code
_entity_poly.pdbx_strand_id
1 'polypeptide(L)' 'MTNIIPLGGYTKLDIDPDNVLDGAKGALSTVIVIGHNKDDDTSYIAASTADKKRLLWMIEQFKFKLFNGDFD' A
#
# COMPACT_ATOMS: atom_id res chain seq x y z
N MET A 1 -6.59 16.91 4.86
CA MET A 1 -6.21 16.73 3.52
C MET A 1 -5.29 15.56 3.36
N THR A 2 -5.45 14.94 2.31
CA THR A 2 -4.68 13.77 2.09
C THR A 2 -3.35 14.07 1.45
N ASN A 3 -2.37 13.32 1.80
CA ASN A 3 -1.07 13.43 1.20
C ASN A 3 -0.73 12.20 0.41
N ILE A 4 -1.73 11.43 0.09
CA ILE A 4 -1.47 10.23 -0.66
C ILE A 4 -1.11 10.59 -2.06
N ILE A 5 -0.02 10.02 -2.52
CA ILE A 5 0.41 10.18 -3.89
C ILE A 5 0.24 8.85 -4.57
N PRO A 6 -0.51 8.79 -5.67
CA PRO A 6 -0.69 7.54 -6.38
C PRO A 6 0.63 6.98 -6.86
N LEU A 7 0.76 5.69 -6.79
CA LEU A 7 1.93 5.04 -7.34
C LEU A 7 2.00 5.30 -8.82
N GLY A 8 3.19 5.48 -9.31
CA GLY A 8 3.40 5.67 -10.73
C GLY A 8 3.04 7.04 -11.24
N GLY A 9 2.42 7.85 -10.42
CA GLY A 9 2.06 9.17 -10.86
C GLY A 9 3.23 10.10 -10.81
N TYR A 10 3.49 10.63 -9.66
CA TYR A 10 4.50 11.64 -9.51
C TYR A 10 5.41 11.42 -8.38
N THR A 11 5.59 10.21 -7.99
CA THR A 11 6.30 9.89 -6.77
C THR A 11 7.78 10.03 -6.93
N LYS A 12 8.21 11.17 -7.32
CA LYS A 12 9.63 11.46 -7.33
C LYS A 12 10.12 11.85 -5.97
N LEU A 13 9.21 12.15 -5.05
CA LEU A 13 9.55 12.48 -3.70
C LEU A 13 9.09 11.35 -2.79
N ASP A 14 9.94 11.01 -1.86
CA ASP A 14 9.55 10.06 -0.84
C ASP A 14 8.68 10.75 0.18
N ILE A 15 7.65 10.05 0.59
CA ILE A 15 6.71 10.55 1.57
C ILE A 15 6.82 9.70 2.81
N ASP A 16 6.76 10.37 3.96
CA ASP A 16 6.79 9.66 5.23
C ASP A 16 5.70 8.58 5.25
N PRO A 17 6.06 7.34 5.58
CA PRO A 17 5.09 6.26 5.64
C PRO A 17 3.89 6.56 6.51
N ASP A 18 4.08 7.28 7.61
CA ASP A 18 2.97 7.63 8.48
C ASP A 18 1.95 8.51 7.79
N ASN A 19 2.40 9.37 6.89
CA ASN A 19 1.47 10.21 6.13
C ASN A 19 0.64 9.38 5.17
N VAL A 20 1.23 8.36 4.57
CA VAL A 20 0.50 7.45 3.71
C VAL A 20 -0.57 6.70 4.50
N LEU A 21 -0.19 6.21 5.67
CA LEU A 21 -1.13 5.49 6.53
C LEU A 21 -2.26 6.38 7.01
N ASP A 22 -1.94 7.61 7.40
CA ASP A 22 -2.94 8.55 7.85
C ASP A 22 -3.93 8.88 6.76
N GLY A 23 -3.45 9.02 5.53
CA GLY A 23 -4.32 9.31 4.40
C GLY A 23 -5.30 8.19 4.11
N ALA A 24 -4.93 6.95 4.40
CA ALA A 24 -5.78 5.79 4.17
C ALA A 24 -6.77 5.57 5.31
N LYS A 25 -6.50 6.15 6.46
CA LYS A 25 -7.28 5.92 7.66
C LYS A 25 -8.73 6.33 7.45
N GLY A 26 -9.62 5.44 7.76
CA GLY A 26 -11.05 5.72 7.62
C GLY A 26 -11.59 5.59 6.21
N ALA A 27 -10.75 5.33 5.23
CA ALA A 27 -11.18 5.30 3.84
C ALA A 27 -11.32 3.89 3.27
N LEU A 28 -10.74 2.90 3.93
CA LEU A 28 -10.67 1.56 3.36
C LEU A 28 -11.54 0.57 4.10
N SER A 29 -12.18 -0.31 3.37
CA SER A 29 -12.93 -1.41 3.98
C SER A 29 -12.01 -2.61 4.27
N THR A 30 -10.97 -2.77 3.48
CA THR A 30 -10.00 -3.86 3.64
C THR A 30 -8.64 -3.31 3.27
N VAL A 31 -7.63 -3.69 4.03
CA VAL A 31 -6.30 -3.17 3.78
C VAL A 31 -5.23 -4.22 4.06
N ILE A 32 -4.17 -4.14 3.29
CA ILE A 32 -2.93 -4.87 3.53
C ILE A 32 -1.83 -3.83 3.65
N VAL A 33 -1.02 -3.95 4.67
CA VAL A 33 0.14 -3.07 4.87
C VAL A 33 1.39 -3.91 4.69
N ILE A 34 2.24 -3.48 3.80
CA ILE A 34 3.51 -4.15 3.54
C ILE A 34 4.59 -3.09 3.63
N GLY A 35 5.61 -3.35 4.40
CA GLY A 35 6.69 -2.41 4.55
C GLY A 35 7.91 -3.03 5.17
N HIS A 36 8.89 -2.20 5.45
CA HIS A 36 10.09 -2.62 6.13
C HIS A 36 10.19 -1.90 7.46
N ASN A 37 10.57 -2.63 8.49
CA ASN A 37 10.81 -2.03 9.80
C ASN A 37 12.05 -1.16 9.73
N LYS A 38 11.97 0.03 10.28
CA LYS A 38 13.08 0.95 10.16
C LYS A 38 14.27 0.60 11.04
N ASP A 39 14.05 -0.25 12.05
CA ASP A 39 15.12 -0.58 12.99
C ASP A 39 16.03 -1.68 12.47
N ASP A 40 15.49 -2.66 11.78
CA ASP A 40 16.26 -3.83 11.38
C ASP A 40 16.00 -4.26 9.93
N ASP A 41 15.22 -3.48 9.21
CA ASP A 41 14.94 -3.73 7.80
C ASP A 41 14.25 -5.06 7.52
N THR A 42 13.61 -5.64 8.52
CA THR A 42 12.80 -6.83 8.30
C THR A 42 11.44 -6.43 7.74
N SER A 43 10.77 -7.38 7.11
CA SER A 43 9.45 -7.11 6.54
C SER A 43 8.38 -6.98 7.60
N TYR A 44 7.50 -6.03 7.40
CA TYR A 44 6.30 -5.86 8.20
C TYR A 44 5.10 -6.12 7.30
N ILE A 45 4.27 -7.05 7.69
CA ILE A 45 3.08 -7.38 6.90
C ILE A 45 1.90 -7.51 7.85
N ALA A 46 0.85 -6.78 7.55
CA ALA A 46 -0.38 -6.83 8.34
C ALA A 46 -1.57 -6.66 7.43
N ALA A 47 -2.70 -7.24 7.83
CA ALA A 47 -3.89 -7.15 7.03
C ALA A 47 -5.12 -7.11 7.93
N SER A 48 -6.19 -6.52 7.43
CA SER A 48 -7.43 -6.39 8.18
C SER A 48 -8.34 -7.60 8.00
N THR A 49 -7.98 -8.54 7.16
CA THR A 49 -8.76 -9.75 6.96
C THR A 49 -7.85 -10.96 6.99
N ALA A 50 -8.41 -12.09 7.42
CA ALA A 50 -7.70 -13.34 7.38
C ALA A 50 -8.09 -14.20 6.17
N ASP A 51 -8.93 -13.68 5.31
CA ASP A 51 -9.36 -14.39 4.11
C ASP A 51 -8.21 -14.43 3.11
N LYS A 52 -7.58 -15.57 3.00
CA LYS A 52 -6.40 -15.71 2.15
C LYS A 52 -6.71 -15.51 0.68
N LYS A 53 -7.88 -15.90 0.26
CA LYS A 53 -8.27 -15.72 -1.14
C LYS A 53 -8.41 -14.24 -1.47
N ARG A 54 -9.00 -13.49 -0.56
CA ARG A 54 -9.16 -12.06 -0.75
C ARG A 54 -7.81 -11.35 -0.76
N LEU A 55 -6.92 -11.74 0.15
CA LEU A 55 -5.59 -11.16 0.20
C LEU A 55 -4.82 -11.43 -1.08
N LEU A 56 -4.86 -12.67 -1.55
CA LEU A 56 -4.17 -13.02 -2.77
C LEU A 56 -4.73 -12.24 -3.95
N TRP A 57 -6.06 -12.12 -4.02
CA TRP A 57 -6.71 -11.37 -5.07
C TRP A 57 -6.27 -9.91 -5.08
N MET A 58 -6.21 -9.27 -3.93
CA MET A 58 -5.80 -7.88 -3.82
C MET A 58 -4.36 -7.69 -4.27
N ILE A 59 -3.49 -8.60 -3.87
CA ILE A 59 -2.08 -8.54 -4.25
C ILE A 59 -1.91 -8.72 -5.75
N GLU A 60 -2.64 -9.67 -6.33
CA GLU A 60 -2.55 -9.90 -7.76
C GLU A 60 -3.09 -8.74 -8.56
N GLN A 61 -4.15 -8.10 -8.09
CA GLN A 61 -4.66 -6.91 -8.75
C GLN A 61 -3.65 -5.78 -8.73
N PHE A 62 -3.01 -5.58 -7.60
CA PHE A 62 -2.00 -4.54 -7.47
C PHE A 62 -0.82 -4.81 -8.41
N LYS A 63 -0.37 -6.03 -8.43
CA LYS A 63 0.73 -6.44 -9.29
C LYS A 63 0.40 -6.20 -10.76
N PHE A 64 -0.80 -6.59 -11.16
CA PHE A 64 -1.25 -6.42 -12.53
C PHE A 64 -1.28 -4.95 -12.93
N LYS A 65 -1.85 -4.11 -12.08
CA LYS A 65 -1.93 -2.69 -12.36
C LYS A 65 -0.56 -2.04 -12.41
N LEU A 66 0.33 -2.49 -11.55
CA LEU A 66 1.67 -1.94 -11.52
C LEU A 66 2.42 -2.24 -12.81
N PHE A 67 2.31 -3.47 -13.30
CA PHE A 67 2.99 -3.86 -14.52
C PHE A 67 2.35 -3.26 -15.78
N ASN A 68 1.08 -2.93 -15.72
CA ASN A 68 0.41 -2.32 -16.87
C ASN A 68 0.50 -0.80 -16.88
N GLY A 69 1.13 -0.21 -15.89
CA GLY A 69 1.27 1.23 -15.85
C GLY A 69 -0.01 1.96 -15.47
N ASP A 70 -0.95 1.28 -14.84
CA ASP A 70 -2.23 1.91 -14.46
C ASP A 70 -2.06 3.00 -13.42
N PHE A 71 -0.89 3.11 -12.85
CA PHE A 71 -0.59 4.15 -11.87
C PHE A 71 0.22 5.30 -12.46
N ASP A 72 0.51 5.26 -13.71
CA ASP A 72 1.34 6.29 -14.35
C ASP A 72 0.57 7.57 -14.64
#